data_b8d9cfc0af86617792bed3c0772fbc61
#
_entry.id   b8d9cfc0af86617792bed3c0772fbc61
#
_cell.length_a   1.000
_cell.length_b   1.000
_cell.length_c   1.000
_cell.angle_alpha   90.00
_cell.angle_beta   90.00
_cell.angle_gamma   90.00
#
_symmetry.space_group_name_H-M   'P 1'
#
loop_
_entity.id
_entity.type
_entity.pdbx_description
1 polymer ?
#
loop_
_entity_poly.entity_id
_entity_poly.type
_entity_poly.pdbx_seq_one_letter_code
_entity_poly.pdbx_strand_id
1 'polypeptide(L)'
;MKNKLNSILQKKGGNKNVPIAFIFKNDKVLIGLRNYTPDKWKNISVWTAPGGRCDSSETLETTLRREVVEEVGIDDLKIVEYLGSVPGAKEGDIVFVFKAETTQEPKLMEPEKFSEWKWCKVSEIPSNFINPDALKLILI
;
A
#
# COMPACT_ATOMS: atom_id res chain seq x y z
N MET A 1 9.77 17.05 -7.99
CA MET A 1 8.35 16.84 -8.13
C MET A 1 8.07 15.70 -9.08
N LYS A 2 7.53 16.00 -10.28
CA LYS A 2 7.21 14.91 -11.23
C LYS A 2 8.43 14.08 -11.59
N ASN A 3 9.61 14.71 -11.77
CA ASN A 3 10.82 13.97 -12.10
C ASN A 3 11.22 13.03 -10.97
N LYS A 4 11.06 13.46 -9.71
CA LYS A 4 11.39 12.61 -8.58
C LYS A 4 10.44 11.43 -8.50
N LEU A 5 9.15 11.67 -8.70
CA LEU A 5 8.16 10.59 -8.69
C LEU A 5 8.48 9.55 -9.75
N ASN A 6 8.71 9.97 -11.00
CA ASN A 6 9.02 9.07 -12.07
C ASN A 6 10.32 8.30 -11.81
N SER A 7 11.33 8.95 -11.29
CA SER A 7 12.60 8.32 -10.96
C SER A 7 12.41 7.19 -9.95
N ILE A 8 11.62 7.43 -8.92
CA ILE A 8 11.34 6.40 -7.91
C ILE A 8 10.51 5.27 -8.52
N LEU A 9 9.45 5.60 -9.28
CA LEU A 9 8.58 4.59 -9.86
C LEU A 9 9.31 3.65 -10.80
N GLN A 10 10.31 4.15 -11.54
CA GLN A 10 11.07 3.34 -12.49
C GLN A 10 12.26 2.62 -11.86
N LYS A 11 12.48 2.81 -10.57
CA LYS A 11 13.53 2.12 -9.86
C LYS A 11 13.21 0.62 -9.80
N LYS A 12 14.19 -0.20 -10.15
CA LYS A 12 14.05 -1.64 -10.02
C LYS A 12 14.10 -2.02 -8.55
N GLY A 13 13.08 -2.76 -8.11
CA GLY A 13 13.01 -3.22 -6.75
C GLY A 13 13.60 -4.62 -6.62
N GLY A 14 13.92 -5.00 -5.40
CA GLY A 14 14.28 -6.35 -5.04
C GLY A 14 13.31 -6.87 -4.01
N ASN A 15 13.56 -8.09 -3.51
CA ASN A 15 12.65 -8.74 -2.58
C ASN A 15 12.55 -8.05 -1.20
N LYS A 16 13.36 -7.02 -0.96
CA LYS A 16 13.28 -6.20 0.25
C LYS A 16 12.54 -4.89 0.03
N ASN A 17 12.04 -4.65 -1.18
CA ASN A 17 11.34 -3.41 -1.52
C ASN A 17 9.85 -3.68 -1.61
N VAL A 18 9.07 -2.88 -0.88
CA VAL A 18 7.62 -3.08 -0.75
C VAL A 18 6.91 -1.76 -1.06
N PRO A 19 6.50 -1.52 -2.31
CA PRO A 19 5.70 -0.34 -2.61
C PRO A 19 4.27 -0.52 -2.13
N ILE A 20 3.72 0.52 -1.50
CA ILE A 20 2.32 0.57 -1.09
C ILE A 20 1.72 1.89 -1.55
N ALA A 21 0.40 1.94 -1.69
CA ALA A 21 -0.30 3.14 -2.08
C ALA A 21 -1.43 3.47 -1.10
N PHE A 22 -1.41 4.71 -0.61
CA PHE A 22 -2.61 5.27 -0.01
C PHE A 22 -3.48 5.80 -1.14
N ILE A 23 -4.53 5.06 -1.47
CA ILE A 23 -5.41 5.36 -2.61
C ILE A 23 -6.58 6.20 -2.11
N PHE A 24 -6.77 7.37 -2.71
CA PHE A 24 -7.82 8.31 -2.30
C PHE A 24 -8.95 8.36 -3.32
N LYS A 25 -10.15 8.53 -2.80
CA LYS A 25 -11.34 8.82 -3.57
C LYS A 25 -12.28 9.64 -2.69
N ASN A 26 -12.65 10.84 -3.16
CA ASN A 26 -13.57 11.73 -2.42
C ASN A 26 -13.11 11.99 -0.98
N ASP A 27 -11.84 12.32 -0.79
CA ASP A 27 -11.22 12.64 0.50
C ASP A 27 -11.13 11.48 1.49
N LYS A 28 -11.41 10.28 1.03
CA LYS A 28 -11.25 9.07 1.84
C LYS A 28 -10.15 8.19 1.27
N VAL A 29 -9.50 7.45 2.15
CA VAL A 29 -8.42 6.56 1.78
C VAL A 29 -8.86 5.11 1.92
N LEU A 30 -8.37 4.27 1.01
CA LEU A 30 -8.70 2.85 1.00
C LEU A 30 -7.81 2.09 1.98
N ILE A 31 -8.45 1.40 2.93
CA ILE A 31 -7.73 0.52 3.85
C ILE A 31 -8.37 -0.87 3.86
N GLY A 32 -7.55 -1.88 4.10
CA GLY A 32 -8.00 -3.26 4.15
C GLY A 32 -7.64 -3.91 5.47
N LEU A 33 -8.50 -4.80 5.94
CA LEU A 33 -8.26 -5.53 7.18
C LEU A 33 -7.66 -6.90 6.84
N ARG A 34 -6.38 -7.07 7.17
CA ARG A 34 -5.73 -8.37 7.01
C ARG A 34 -6.18 -9.32 8.09
N ASN A 35 -6.39 -10.59 7.73
CA ASN A 35 -6.82 -11.60 8.70
C ASN A 35 -5.74 -11.87 9.73
N TYR A 36 -4.51 -12.07 9.27
CA TYR A 36 -3.33 -12.12 10.14
C TYR A 36 -2.07 -12.19 9.28
N THR A 37 -0.92 -11.94 9.88
CA THR A 37 0.35 -12.19 9.23
C THR A 37 1.12 -13.24 10.04
N PRO A 38 1.81 -14.17 9.36
CA PRO A 38 2.51 -15.23 10.07
C PRO A 38 3.74 -14.77 10.86
N ASP A 39 4.19 -13.56 10.62
CA ASP A 39 5.41 -13.05 11.25
C ASP A 39 5.13 -12.31 12.56
N LYS A 40 5.12 -10.98 12.47
CA LYS A 40 5.04 -10.10 13.63
C LYS A 40 3.62 -9.97 14.20
N TRP A 41 2.61 -10.17 13.35
CA TRP A 41 1.20 -9.92 13.68
C TRP A 41 0.39 -11.19 13.83
N LYS A 42 1.05 -12.25 14.20
CA LYS A 42 0.45 -13.58 14.36
C LYS A 42 -0.78 -13.52 15.24
N ASN A 43 -1.91 -14.06 14.74
CA ASN A 43 -3.19 -14.09 15.44
C ASN A 43 -3.81 -12.72 15.71
N ILE A 44 -3.35 -11.69 14.99
CA ILE A 44 -3.89 -10.34 15.14
C ILE A 44 -4.27 -9.82 13.76
N SER A 45 -5.49 -9.30 13.63
CA SER A 45 -5.90 -8.61 12.41
C SER A 45 -5.42 -7.18 12.45
N VAL A 46 -4.85 -6.70 11.35
CA VAL A 46 -4.35 -5.32 11.27
C VAL A 46 -4.81 -4.68 9.97
N TRP A 47 -4.96 -3.36 10.00
CA TRP A 47 -5.31 -2.58 8.82
C TRP A 47 -4.07 -2.26 8.02
N THR A 48 -4.22 -2.20 6.70
CA THR A 48 -3.12 -1.96 5.79
C THR A 48 -3.58 -1.19 4.56
N ALA A 49 -2.61 -0.67 3.81
CA ALA A 49 -2.84 -0.11 2.48
C ALA A 49 -2.49 -1.14 1.42
N PRO A 50 -3.07 -1.05 0.20
CA PRO A 50 -2.73 -2.00 -0.87
C PRO A 50 -1.28 -1.87 -1.30
N GLY A 51 -0.69 -2.98 -1.67
CA GLY A 51 0.68 -3.04 -2.15
C GLY A 51 1.29 -4.38 -1.86
N GLY A 52 2.58 -4.53 -2.16
CA GLY A 52 3.24 -5.80 -1.91
C GLY A 52 4.69 -5.77 -2.31
N ARG A 53 5.35 -6.87 -2.07
CA ARG A 53 6.78 -7.05 -2.27
C ARG A 53 7.14 -7.21 -3.74
N CYS A 54 8.22 -6.56 -4.17
CA CYS A 54 8.69 -6.66 -5.56
C CYS A 54 9.20 -8.06 -5.87
N ASP A 55 8.85 -8.54 -7.06
CA ASP A 55 9.55 -9.67 -7.63
C ASP A 55 10.87 -9.16 -8.22
N SER A 56 11.80 -10.09 -8.41
CA SER A 56 13.10 -9.78 -9.01
C SER A 56 12.92 -9.05 -10.34
N SER A 57 13.60 -7.94 -10.50
CA SER A 57 13.64 -7.13 -11.74
C SER A 57 12.40 -6.29 -12.03
N GLU A 58 11.35 -6.35 -11.22
CA GLU A 58 10.21 -5.45 -11.39
C GLU A 58 10.59 -4.04 -10.96
N THR A 59 10.03 -3.03 -11.65
CA THR A 59 10.09 -1.67 -11.12
C THR A 59 9.09 -1.52 -9.99
N LEU A 60 9.27 -0.50 -9.17
CA LEU A 60 8.31 -0.23 -8.09
C LEU A 60 6.91 0.02 -8.66
N GLU A 61 6.82 0.72 -9.78
CA GLU A 61 5.51 0.96 -10.43
C GLU A 61 4.84 -0.33 -10.87
N THR A 62 5.58 -1.21 -11.55
CA THR A 62 5.02 -2.48 -12.02
C THR A 62 4.49 -3.31 -10.85
N THR A 63 5.27 -3.41 -9.77
CA THR A 63 4.85 -4.15 -8.59
C THR A 63 3.59 -3.53 -7.98
N LEU A 64 3.59 -2.22 -7.80
CA LEU A 64 2.47 -1.55 -7.15
C LEU A 64 1.18 -1.74 -7.93
N ARG A 65 1.21 -1.52 -9.26
CA ARG A 65 0.02 -1.69 -10.08
C ARG A 65 -0.47 -3.14 -10.09
N ARG A 66 0.45 -4.08 -10.16
CA ARG A 66 0.11 -5.51 -10.15
C ARG A 66 -0.56 -5.89 -8.82
N GLU A 67 0.05 -5.49 -7.70
CA GLU A 67 -0.48 -5.83 -6.38
C GLU A 67 -1.85 -5.19 -6.14
N VAL A 68 -2.05 -3.96 -6.59
CA VAL A 68 -3.33 -3.28 -6.43
C VAL A 68 -4.43 -4.01 -7.21
N VAL A 69 -4.15 -4.45 -8.44
CA VAL A 69 -5.11 -5.25 -9.22
C VAL A 69 -5.39 -6.58 -8.52
N GLU A 70 -4.37 -7.26 -8.01
CA GLU A 70 -4.53 -8.56 -7.36
C GLU A 70 -5.34 -8.46 -6.07
N GLU A 71 -5.15 -7.40 -5.31
CA GLU A 71 -5.78 -7.27 -3.99
C GLU A 71 -7.16 -6.64 -4.04
N VAL A 72 -7.35 -5.62 -4.88
CA VAL A 72 -8.59 -4.83 -4.86
C VAL A 72 -9.24 -4.64 -6.23
N GLY A 73 -8.64 -5.17 -7.29
CA GLY A 73 -9.24 -5.11 -8.63
C GLY A 73 -9.28 -3.71 -9.25
N ILE A 74 -8.46 -2.78 -8.77
CA ILE A 74 -8.41 -1.42 -9.31
C ILE A 74 -7.31 -1.35 -10.36
N ASP A 75 -7.68 -0.96 -11.59
CA ASP A 75 -6.75 -0.86 -12.70
C ASP A 75 -6.63 0.55 -13.30
N ASP A 76 -7.32 1.54 -12.73
CA ASP A 76 -7.22 2.93 -13.16
C ASP A 76 -6.33 3.77 -12.24
N LEU A 77 -5.42 3.14 -11.51
CA LEU A 77 -4.64 3.82 -10.49
C LEU A 77 -3.81 4.97 -11.07
N LYS A 78 -4.02 6.16 -10.52
CA LYS A 78 -3.21 7.33 -10.85
C LYS A 78 -2.28 7.61 -9.67
N ILE A 79 -1.00 7.34 -9.84
CA ILE A 79 0.00 7.57 -8.79
C ILE A 79 0.41 9.04 -8.90
N VAL A 80 0.14 9.81 -7.84
CA VAL A 80 0.29 11.26 -7.91
C VAL A 80 1.48 11.80 -7.13
N GLU A 81 1.96 11.06 -6.12
CA GLU A 81 3.02 11.58 -5.27
C GLU A 81 3.80 10.45 -4.59
N TYR A 82 5.12 10.63 -4.46
CA TYR A 82 5.94 9.78 -3.62
C TYR A 82 6.07 10.44 -2.25
N LEU A 83 5.61 9.76 -1.20
CA LEU A 83 5.55 10.34 0.14
C LEU A 83 6.80 10.06 0.97
N GLY A 84 7.55 9.04 0.65
CA GLY A 84 8.76 8.69 1.39
C GLY A 84 8.90 7.20 1.58
N SER A 85 9.95 6.79 2.28
CA SER A 85 10.16 5.38 2.60
C SER A 85 10.32 5.19 4.11
N VAL A 86 9.92 4.02 4.58
CA VAL A 86 9.98 3.66 6.00
C VAL A 86 10.40 2.20 6.12
N PRO A 87 10.91 1.78 7.29
CA PRO A 87 11.20 0.36 7.50
C PRO A 87 9.93 -0.49 7.42
N GLY A 88 10.08 -1.72 6.93
CA GLY A 88 8.98 -2.67 6.86
C GLY A 88 8.94 -3.63 8.04
N ALA A 89 8.06 -4.63 7.95
CA ALA A 89 7.86 -5.59 9.04
C ALA A 89 9.03 -6.54 9.22
N LYS A 90 9.69 -6.91 8.13
CA LYS A 90 10.84 -7.81 8.19
C LYS A 90 12.13 -7.00 8.17
N GLU A 91 13.16 -7.55 8.80
CA GLU A 91 14.46 -6.89 8.82
C GLU A 91 14.97 -6.64 7.41
N GLY A 92 15.41 -5.40 7.16
CA GLY A 92 15.92 -5.01 5.86
C GLY A 92 14.85 -4.57 4.86
N ASP A 93 13.57 -4.75 5.17
CA ASP A 93 12.51 -4.31 4.29
C ASP A 93 12.44 -2.78 4.25
N ILE A 94 12.22 -2.25 3.05
CA ILE A 94 11.97 -0.83 2.85
C ILE A 94 10.62 -0.69 2.17
N VAL A 95 9.71 0.03 2.82
CA VAL A 95 8.38 0.31 2.29
C VAL A 95 8.40 1.66 1.61
N PHE A 96 8.10 1.67 0.31
CA PHE A 96 8.01 2.90 -0.49
C PHE A 96 6.55 3.31 -0.53
N VAL A 97 6.26 4.51 -0.03
CA VAL A 97 4.88 4.96 0.20
C VAL A 97 4.49 5.98 -0.85
N PHE A 98 3.42 5.68 -1.57
CA PHE A 98 2.90 6.55 -2.64
C PHE A 98 1.48 6.99 -2.30
N LYS A 99 1.13 8.18 -2.78
CA LYS A 99 -0.26 8.65 -2.80
C LYS A 99 -0.81 8.43 -4.21
N ALA A 100 -2.01 7.89 -4.28
CA ALA A 100 -2.65 7.60 -5.55
C ALA A 100 -4.13 7.93 -5.50
N GLU A 101 -4.77 7.96 -6.67
CA GLU A 101 -6.19 8.24 -6.81
C GLU A 101 -6.83 7.19 -7.71
N THR A 102 -8.13 6.96 -7.51
CA THR A 102 -8.92 6.08 -8.35
C THR A 102 -10.33 6.60 -8.50
N THR A 103 -11.02 6.19 -9.57
CA THR A 103 -12.45 6.41 -9.72
C THR A 103 -13.25 5.14 -9.46
N GLN A 104 -12.56 4.02 -9.23
CA GLN A 104 -13.17 2.70 -9.09
C GLN A 104 -13.43 2.33 -7.64
N GLU A 105 -14.30 1.34 -7.45
CA GLU A 105 -14.55 0.78 -6.13
C GLU A 105 -13.71 -0.49 -5.94
N PRO A 106 -13.21 -0.73 -4.72
CA PRO A 106 -12.42 -1.94 -4.47
C PRO A 106 -13.29 -3.18 -4.49
N LYS A 107 -12.68 -4.29 -4.83
CA LYS A 107 -13.28 -5.63 -4.76
C LYS A 107 -12.46 -6.47 -3.81
N LEU A 108 -13.10 -7.37 -3.09
CA LEU A 108 -12.40 -8.31 -2.22
C LEU A 108 -11.90 -9.48 -3.08
N MET A 109 -10.70 -9.32 -3.63
CA MET A 109 -10.14 -10.29 -4.57
C MET A 109 -9.46 -11.47 -3.87
N GLU A 110 -9.00 -11.27 -2.64
CA GLU A 110 -8.25 -12.28 -1.91
C GLU A 110 -8.83 -12.48 -0.52
N PRO A 111 -10.04 -13.08 -0.42
CA PRO A 111 -10.72 -13.21 0.88
C PRO A 111 -9.96 -14.07 1.90
N GLU A 112 -9.01 -14.89 1.45
CA GLU A 112 -8.16 -15.67 2.37
C GLU A 112 -7.13 -14.78 3.09
N LYS A 113 -6.85 -13.60 2.54
CA LYS A 113 -5.87 -12.68 3.12
C LYS A 113 -6.51 -11.48 3.81
N PHE A 114 -7.63 -11.02 3.28
CA PHE A 114 -8.29 -9.81 3.76
C PHE A 114 -9.74 -10.09 4.06
N SER A 115 -10.24 -9.53 5.19
CA SER A 115 -11.66 -9.63 5.54
C SER A 115 -12.50 -8.62 4.79
N GLU A 116 -11.97 -7.42 4.57
CA GLU A 116 -12.70 -6.35 3.90
C GLU A 116 -11.75 -5.26 3.42
N TRP A 117 -12.24 -4.45 2.47
CA TRP A 117 -11.64 -3.19 2.05
C TRP A 117 -12.68 -2.10 2.23
N LYS A 118 -12.29 -0.94 2.75
CA LYS A 118 -13.24 0.15 2.96
C LYS A 118 -12.59 1.50 2.79
N TRP A 119 -13.41 2.49 2.47
CA TRP A 119 -13.00 3.89 2.44
C TRP A 119 -13.10 4.46 3.84
N CYS A 120 -12.11 5.24 4.24
CA CYS A 120 -11.99 5.75 5.59
C CYS A 120 -11.43 7.16 5.56
N LYS A 121 -11.95 8.05 6.38
CA LYS A 121 -11.32 9.36 6.55
C LYS A 121 -9.95 9.16 7.19
N VAL A 122 -8.96 9.96 6.78
CA VAL A 122 -7.61 9.83 7.32
C VAL A 122 -7.63 9.93 8.84
N SER A 123 -8.45 10.83 9.38
CA SER A 123 -8.55 11.03 10.83
C SER A 123 -9.20 9.87 11.58
N GLU A 124 -9.80 8.92 10.85
CA GLU A 124 -10.53 7.80 11.44
C GLU A 124 -9.85 6.45 11.20
N ILE A 125 -8.64 6.46 10.67
CA ILE A 125 -7.89 5.22 10.45
C ILE A 125 -7.60 4.57 11.81
N PRO A 126 -7.93 3.27 11.97
CA PRO A 126 -7.73 2.59 13.25
C PRO A 126 -6.27 2.56 13.68
N SER A 127 -6.04 2.52 14.98
CA SER A 127 -4.70 2.54 15.56
C SER A 127 -3.90 1.26 15.29
N ASN A 128 -4.58 0.14 15.00
CA ASN A 128 -3.91 -1.11 14.69
C ASN A 128 -3.53 -1.22 13.20
N PHE A 129 -2.94 -0.16 12.68
CA PHE A 129 -2.40 -0.14 11.32
C PHE A 129 -1.05 -0.86 11.32
N ILE A 130 -0.81 -1.67 10.25
CA ILE A 130 0.36 -2.55 10.20
C ILE A 130 1.69 -1.81 10.21
N ASN A 131 1.72 -0.61 9.65
CA ASN A 131 2.95 0.20 9.61
C ASN A 131 2.61 1.64 9.99
N PRO A 132 2.66 1.96 11.30
CA PRO A 132 2.33 3.32 11.74
C PRO A 132 3.26 4.38 11.18
N ASP A 133 4.52 4.04 10.87
CA ASP A 133 5.44 5.01 10.27
C ASP A 133 4.98 5.41 8.86
N ALA A 134 4.46 4.46 8.08
CA ALA A 134 3.89 4.78 6.78
C ALA A 134 2.66 5.68 6.93
N LEU A 135 1.81 5.37 7.91
CA LEU A 135 0.61 6.16 8.16
C LEU A 135 0.95 7.62 8.48
N LYS A 136 2.02 7.86 9.21
CA LYS A 136 2.43 9.23 9.56
C LYS A 136 2.69 10.09 8.32
N LEU A 137 3.05 9.48 7.20
CA LEU A 137 3.35 10.23 5.97
C LEU A 137 2.12 10.90 5.36
N ILE A 138 0.92 10.44 5.69
CA ILE A 138 -0.32 11.06 5.19
C ILE A 138 -1.05 11.87 6.25
N LEU A 139 -0.55 11.90 7.48
CA LEU A 139 -1.19 12.63 8.58
C LEU A 139 -0.75 14.09 8.67
N ILE A 140 0.15 14.51 7.81
CA ILE A 140 0.70 15.87 7.83
C ILE A 140 -0.24 16.85 7.14
#